data_9704e14e42a45bd6784cf42cbc5e5ab0
#
_entry.id   9704e14e42a45bd6784cf42cbc5e5ab0
#
_cell.length_a   1.000
_cell.length_b   1.000
_cell.length_c   1.000
_cell.angle_alpha   90.00
_cell.angle_beta   90.00
_cell.angle_gamma   90.00
#
_symmetry.space_group_name_H-M   'P 1'
#
loop_
_entity.id
_entity.type
_entity.pdbx_description
1 polymer ?
#
loop_
_entity_poly.entity_id
_entity_poly.type
_entity_poly.pdbx_seq_one_letter_code
_entity_poly.pdbx_strand_id
1 'polypeptide(L)'
;EALEIYVEHSHTRFPVFKGSTDNIVGILSTKDILNAMSTRDIPYDEAVTAVIRDAFFVPETKLIAELFDELRQSGNQMAIAIDEFGGIAGLVTLKRLLEEVVGRVGEEGASPEEEYEALGENAFQIDGGMSIADANEELGLDLAEGEFETVAGFVLEILGHIPIQGEKFQYGDLKVEVTRMSDHRIDTIKLTKTK
;
A
#
# COMPACT_ATOMS: atom_id res chain seq x y z
N GLU A 1 13.12 -6.09 16.08
CA GLU A 1 12.57 -4.94 15.33
C GLU A 1 12.17 -5.34 13.90
N ALA A 2 13.09 -5.66 12.96
CA ALA A 2 12.74 -5.99 11.57
C ALA A 2 11.78 -7.19 11.44
N LEU A 3 11.95 -8.23 12.26
CA LEU A 3 11.04 -9.39 12.28
C LEU A 3 9.69 -9.07 12.94
N GLU A 4 9.66 -8.17 13.90
CA GLU A 4 8.42 -7.67 14.51
C GLU A 4 7.59 -6.90 13.47
N ILE A 5 8.22 -6.00 12.71
CA ILE A 5 7.58 -5.29 11.60
C ILE A 5 7.04 -6.26 10.54
N TYR A 6 7.79 -7.35 10.23
CA TYR A 6 7.32 -8.37 9.31
C TYR A 6 6.05 -9.08 9.82
N VAL A 7 6.01 -9.43 11.11
CA VAL A 7 4.84 -10.10 11.71
C VAL A 7 3.62 -9.18 11.70
N GLU A 8 3.82 -7.88 11.91
CA GLU A 8 2.75 -6.89 11.99
C GLU A 8 2.18 -6.52 10.62
N HIS A 9 3.04 -6.39 9.59
CA HIS A 9 2.66 -5.84 8.28
C HIS A 9 2.78 -6.83 7.12
N SER A 10 3.29 -8.05 7.34
CA SER A 10 3.49 -9.09 6.31
C SER A 10 4.34 -8.67 5.10
N HIS A 11 5.05 -7.55 5.17
CA HIS A 11 5.92 -7.09 4.10
C HIS A 11 7.22 -7.88 4.09
N THR A 12 7.69 -8.25 2.91
CA THR A 12 8.91 -9.07 2.73
C THR A 12 10.16 -8.26 2.41
N ARG A 13 10.01 -6.95 2.14
CA ARG A 13 11.12 -6.04 1.82
C ARG A 13 10.89 -4.70 2.47
N PHE A 14 11.96 -4.14 3.01
CA PHE A 14 11.94 -2.88 3.75
C PHE A 14 13.06 -1.98 3.26
N PRO A 15 12.77 -0.75 2.82
CA PRO A 15 13.79 0.26 2.66
C PRO A 15 14.42 0.57 4.01
N VAL A 16 15.74 0.63 4.05
CA VAL A 16 16.51 0.97 5.26
C VAL A 16 17.08 2.36 5.08
N PHE A 17 16.80 3.24 6.01
CA PHE A 17 17.29 4.62 6.00
C PHE A 17 18.21 4.92 7.18
N LYS A 18 19.06 5.94 7.02
CA LYS A 18 19.98 6.39 8.07
C LYS A 18 19.73 7.86 8.40
N GLY A 19 19.15 8.09 9.56
CA GLY A 19 18.82 9.43 10.05
C GLY A 19 17.49 9.95 9.51
N SER A 20 17.44 10.40 8.25
CA SER A 20 16.22 10.82 7.57
C SER A 20 15.70 9.73 6.64
N THR A 21 14.39 9.67 6.43
CA THR A 21 13.71 8.80 5.45
C THR A 21 14.17 9.05 4.02
N ASP A 22 14.67 10.25 3.71
CA ASP A 22 15.24 10.59 2.40
C ASP A 22 16.62 9.95 2.18
N ASN A 23 17.26 9.44 3.23
CA ASN A 23 18.58 8.83 3.15
C ASN A 23 18.49 7.31 3.17
N ILE A 24 17.95 6.73 2.10
CA ILE A 24 17.86 5.26 1.94
C ILE A 24 19.27 4.71 1.71
N VAL A 25 19.70 3.80 2.58
CA VAL A 25 21.03 3.14 2.52
C VAL A 25 20.97 1.75 1.90
N GLY A 26 19.78 1.21 1.64
CA GLY A 26 19.59 -0.07 0.97
C GLY A 26 18.23 -0.69 1.23
N ILE A 27 18.04 -1.90 0.75
CA ILE A 27 16.82 -2.70 0.90
C ILE A 27 17.13 -3.94 1.74
N LEU A 28 16.37 -4.16 2.79
CA LEU A 28 16.39 -5.36 3.61
C LEU A 28 15.30 -6.33 3.15
N SER A 29 15.66 -7.60 2.93
CA SER A 29 14.71 -8.67 2.62
C SER A 29 14.60 -9.64 3.80
N THR A 30 13.38 -10.04 4.17
CA THR A 30 13.16 -11.09 5.18
C THR A 30 13.86 -12.39 4.81
N LYS A 31 13.96 -12.72 3.52
CA LYS A 31 14.69 -13.89 3.03
C LYS A 31 16.19 -13.80 3.35
N ASP A 32 16.79 -12.62 3.21
CA ASP A 32 18.23 -12.44 3.50
C ASP A 32 18.49 -12.51 5.01
N ILE A 33 17.58 -11.97 5.84
CA ILE A 33 17.63 -12.13 7.30
C ILE A 33 17.59 -13.62 7.67
N LEU A 34 16.62 -14.38 7.15
CA LEU A 34 16.46 -15.80 7.45
C LEU A 34 17.67 -16.63 7.00
N ASN A 35 18.22 -16.31 5.82
CA ASN A 35 19.44 -16.95 5.34
C ASN A 35 20.62 -16.68 6.26
N ALA A 36 20.87 -15.42 6.63
CA ALA A 36 21.96 -15.04 7.52
C ALA A 36 21.82 -15.67 8.91
N MET A 37 20.63 -15.75 9.46
CA MET A 37 20.36 -16.45 10.73
C MET A 37 20.62 -17.97 10.61
N SER A 38 20.27 -18.60 9.48
CA SER A 38 20.45 -20.05 9.27
C SER A 38 21.92 -20.44 9.13
N THR A 39 22.73 -19.58 8.55
CA THR A 39 24.19 -19.79 8.39
C THR A 39 24.99 -19.40 9.62
N ARG A 40 24.35 -18.78 10.64
CA ARG A 40 24.97 -18.22 11.84
C ARG A 40 26.02 -17.15 11.55
N ASP A 41 25.94 -16.52 10.37
CA ASP A 41 26.88 -15.48 9.98
C ASP A 41 26.60 -14.14 10.65
N ILE A 42 25.41 -14.00 11.28
CA ILE A 42 25.02 -12.79 12.00
C ILE A 42 24.45 -13.17 13.38
N PRO A 43 25.04 -12.68 14.48
CA PRO A 43 24.44 -12.73 15.81
C PRO A 43 23.11 -11.98 15.84
N TYR A 44 22.19 -12.43 16.69
CA TYR A 44 20.81 -11.89 16.80
C TYR A 44 20.76 -10.37 17.07
N ASP A 45 21.83 -9.81 17.65
CA ASP A 45 21.95 -8.41 18.05
C ASP A 45 22.79 -7.55 17.09
N GLU A 46 23.25 -8.12 15.96
CA GLU A 46 24.10 -7.37 15.02
C GLU A 46 23.25 -6.53 14.07
N ALA A 47 23.81 -5.38 13.67
CA ALA A 47 23.12 -4.46 12.79
C ALA A 47 22.81 -5.10 11.43
N VAL A 48 21.60 -4.92 10.93
CA VAL A 48 21.13 -5.42 9.61
C VAL A 48 21.95 -4.94 8.41
N THR A 49 22.88 -4.01 8.63
CA THR A 49 23.77 -3.45 7.60
C THR A 49 24.60 -4.48 6.84
N ALA A 50 24.86 -5.66 7.43
CA ALA A 50 25.60 -6.73 6.76
C ALA A 50 24.77 -7.50 5.71
N VAL A 51 23.44 -7.36 5.73
CA VAL A 51 22.51 -8.11 4.86
C VAL A 51 21.64 -7.22 3.97
N ILE A 52 21.79 -5.90 4.06
CA ILE A 52 21.10 -4.99 3.15
C ILE A 52 21.72 -5.07 1.75
N ARG A 53 20.87 -4.97 0.73
CA ARG A 53 21.25 -4.87 -0.67
C ARG A 53 21.18 -3.43 -1.12
N ASP A 54 21.91 -3.10 -2.17
CA ASP A 54 21.82 -1.77 -2.79
C ASP A 54 20.38 -1.48 -3.22
N ALA A 55 19.91 -0.27 -2.94
CA ALA A 55 18.61 0.20 -3.40
C ALA A 55 18.69 0.57 -4.89
N PHE A 56 17.66 0.25 -5.63
CA PHE A 56 17.53 0.63 -7.04
C PHE A 56 16.75 1.94 -7.11
N PHE A 57 17.43 3.03 -7.48
CA PHE A 57 16.83 4.36 -7.56
C PHE A 57 16.42 4.69 -8.99
N VAL A 58 15.25 5.33 -9.14
CA VAL A 58 14.72 5.78 -10.42
C VAL A 58 14.08 7.16 -10.28
N PRO A 59 14.05 8.00 -11.33
CA PRO A 59 13.26 9.23 -11.31
C PRO A 59 11.77 8.91 -11.18
N GLU A 60 11.01 9.72 -10.44
CA GLU A 60 9.54 9.56 -10.33
C GLU A 60 8.81 9.68 -11.67
N THR A 61 9.39 10.39 -12.64
CA THR A 61 8.86 10.57 -14.00
C THR A 61 9.08 9.36 -14.91
N LYS A 62 9.72 8.27 -14.41
CA LYS A 62 10.02 7.10 -15.22
C LYS A 62 8.75 6.37 -15.65
N LEU A 63 8.68 5.99 -16.93
CA LEU A 63 7.54 5.26 -17.46
C LEU A 63 7.44 3.85 -16.84
N ILE A 64 6.24 3.45 -16.46
CA ILE A 64 5.94 2.16 -15.82
C ILE A 64 6.46 0.97 -16.65
N ALA A 65 6.27 1.00 -17.99
CA ALA A 65 6.73 -0.08 -18.86
C ALA A 65 8.27 -0.23 -18.87
N GLU A 66 9.00 0.88 -18.88
CA GLU A 66 10.47 0.87 -18.83
C GLU A 66 10.95 0.36 -17.46
N LEU A 67 10.33 0.85 -16.38
CA LEU A 67 10.67 0.44 -15.03
C LEU A 67 10.42 -1.05 -14.81
N PHE A 68 9.31 -1.57 -15.33
CA PHE A 68 9.00 -3.01 -15.26
C PHE A 68 10.09 -3.85 -15.91
N ASP A 69 10.51 -3.48 -17.14
CA ASP A 69 11.56 -4.20 -17.86
C ASP A 69 12.90 -4.12 -17.14
N GLU A 70 13.28 -2.98 -16.58
CA GLU A 70 14.51 -2.81 -15.82
C GLU A 70 14.54 -3.63 -14.54
N LEU A 71 13.46 -3.61 -13.75
CA LEU A 71 13.35 -4.43 -12.54
C LEU A 71 13.45 -5.92 -12.87
N ARG A 72 12.77 -6.36 -13.94
CA ARG A 72 12.81 -7.74 -14.40
C ARG A 72 14.22 -8.16 -14.85
N GLN A 73 14.91 -7.31 -15.59
CA GLN A 73 16.28 -7.60 -16.11
C GLN A 73 17.33 -7.57 -15.00
N SER A 74 17.22 -6.63 -14.06
CA SER A 74 18.16 -6.51 -12.95
C SER A 74 17.90 -7.50 -11.81
N GLY A 75 16.73 -8.17 -11.81
CA GLY A 75 16.31 -9.05 -10.72
C GLY A 75 15.89 -8.30 -9.45
N ASN A 76 15.79 -6.97 -9.51
CA ASN A 76 15.26 -6.18 -8.41
C ASN A 76 13.75 -6.33 -8.31
N GLN A 77 13.24 -6.31 -7.09
CA GLN A 77 11.81 -6.47 -6.81
C GLN A 77 11.18 -5.18 -6.31
N MET A 78 12.00 -4.14 -6.09
CA MET A 78 11.59 -2.84 -5.57
C MET A 78 12.49 -1.77 -6.13
N ALA A 79 11.92 -0.62 -6.48
CA ALA A 79 12.62 0.61 -6.81
C ALA A 79 12.21 1.72 -5.85
N ILE A 80 13.13 2.65 -5.61
CA ILE A 80 12.90 3.89 -4.88
C ILE A 80 12.79 5.02 -5.89
N ALA A 81 11.67 5.70 -5.93
CA ALA A 81 11.45 6.86 -6.79
C ALA A 81 12.00 8.12 -6.11
N ILE A 82 12.75 8.91 -6.87
CA ILE A 82 13.33 10.17 -6.42
C ILE A 82 12.79 11.34 -7.24
N ASP A 83 12.53 12.45 -6.56
CA ASP A 83 12.09 13.69 -7.17
C ASP A 83 13.28 14.49 -7.77
N GLU A 84 12.99 15.65 -8.39
CA GLU A 84 13.99 16.54 -9.01
C GLU A 84 14.92 17.23 -7.99
N PHE A 85 14.59 17.18 -6.71
CA PHE A 85 15.38 17.75 -5.62
C PHE A 85 16.25 16.69 -4.93
N GLY A 86 16.13 15.41 -5.33
CA GLY A 86 16.82 14.28 -4.72
C GLY A 86 16.15 13.73 -3.48
N GLY A 87 14.92 14.17 -3.18
CA GLY A 87 14.05 13.62 -2.13
C GLY A 87 13.43 12.30 -2.55
N ILE A 88 12.94 11.52 -1.58
CA ILE A 88 12.21 10.28 -1.85
C ILE A 88 10.76 10.61 -2.18
N ALA A 89 10.37 10.45 -3.45
CA ALA A 89 8.98 10.59 -3.90
C ALA A 89 8.12 9.38 -3.48
N GLY A 90 8.73 8.18 -3.42
CA GLY A 90 8.04 6.98 -3.02
C GLY A 90 8.80 5.70 -3.31
N LEU A 91 8.10 4.58 -3.26
CA LEU A 91 8.64 3.29 -3.68
C LEU A 91 7.63 2.54 -4.55
N VAL A 92 8.13 1.67 -5.40
CA VAL A 92 7.28 0.79 -6.22
C VAL A 92 7.88 -0.62 -6.23
N THR A 93 7.00 -1.62 -6.20
CA THR A 93 7.40 -3.03 -6.29
C THR A 93 7.06 -3.59 -7.66
N LEU A 94 7.81 -4.62 -8.08
CA LEU A 94 7.52 -5.34 -9.33
C LEU A 94 6.11 -5.95 -9.32
N LYS A 95 5.64 -6.41 -8.14
CA LYS A 95 4.27 -6.91 -7.95
C LYS A 95 3.25 -5.81 -8.28
N ARG A 96 3.41 -4.60 -7.71
CA ARG A 96 2.49 -3.48 -7.94
C ARG A 96 2.46 -3.05 -9.41
N LEU A 97 3.62 -3.02 -10.08
CA LEU A 97 3.67 -2.73 -11.52
C LEU A 97 2.95 -3.80 -12.36
N LEU A 98 3.06 -5.08 -11.95
CA LEU A 98 2.37 -6.17 -12.62
C LEU A 98 0.85 -6.06 -12.43
N GLU A 99 0.41 -5.74 -11.21
CA GLU A 99 -1.01 -5.54 -10.87
C GLU A 99 -1.64 -4.38 -11.66
N GLU A 100 -0.88 -3.33 -11.94
CA GLU A 100 -1.35 -2.20 -12.75
C GLU A 100 -1.60 -2.60 -14.23
N VAL A 101 -0.85 -3.59 -14.73
CA VAL A 101 -0.94 -4.02 -16.14
C VAL A 101 -1.95 -5.16 -16.34
N VAL A 102 -2.01 -6.09 -15.38
CA VAL A 102 -2.76 -7.37 -15.51
C VAL A 102 -4.02 -7.38 -14.66
N GLY A 103 -4.20 -6.36 -13.81
CA GLY A 103 -5.14 -6.42 -12.71
C GLY A 103 -4.55 -7.22 -11.53
N ARG A 104 -5.27 -7.28 -10.42
CA ARG A 104 -4.77 -7.92 -9.19
C ARG A 104 -4.44 -9.39 -9.39
N VAL A 105 -3.20 -9.73 -9.13
CA VAL A 105 -2.73 -11.12 -9.10
C VAL A 105 -2.76 -11.57 -7.64
N GLY A 106 -3.75 -12.39 -7.28
CA GLY A 106 -3.83 -13.00 -5.96
C GLY A 106 -2.57 -13.84 -5.66
N GLU A 107 -2.10 -13.80 -4.41
CA GLU A 107 -1.05 -14.70 -3.95
C GLU A 107 -1.62 -16.13 -3.82
N GLU A 108 -0.83 -17.12 -4.19
CA GLU A 108 -1.22 -18.54 -4.12
C GLU A 108 -1.53 -18.89 -2.64
N GLY A 109 -2.81 -19.13 -2.33
CA GLY A 109 -3.29 -19.45 -0.98
C GLY A 109 -3.78 -18.25 -0.14
N ALA A 110 -3.66 -17.01 -0.60
CA ALA A 110 -4.45 -15.91 -0.09
C ALA A 110 -5.77 -15.87 -0.87
N SER A 111 -6.90 -15.87 -0.17
CA SER A 111 -8.12 -15.32 -0.76
C SER A 111 -7.78 -13.92 -1.23
N PRO A 112 -8.23 -13.47 -2.43
CA PRO A 112 -8.13 -12.05 -2.76
C PRO A 112 -8.59 -11.30 -1.50
N GLU A 113 -7.79 -10.38 -0.97
CA GLU A 113 -8.28 -9.47 0.05
C GLU A 113 -9.45 -8.77 -0.64
N GLU A 114 -10.66 -9.23 -0.32
CA GLU A 114 -11.86 -8.64 -0.84
C GLU A 114 -11.84 -7.20 -0.35
N GLU A 115 -11.65 -6.24 -1.27
CA GLU A 115 -11.65 -4.81 -0.93
C GLU A 115 -12.98 -4.37 -0.33
N TYR A 116 -13.97 -5.25 -0.38
CA TYR A 116 -15.25 -5.05 0.26
C TYR A 116 -15.86 -6.36 0.75
N GLU A 117 -16.68 -6.26 1.77
CA GLU A 117 -17.55 -7.31 2.27
C GLU A 117 -19.00 -6.85 2.17
N ALA A 118 -19.85 -7.63 1.53
CA ALA A 118 -21.28 -7.36 1.48
C ALA A 118 -21.92 -7.69 2.85
N LEU A 119 -22.37 -6.67 3.58
CA LEU A 119 -23.07 -6.83 4.86
C LEU A 119 -24.59 -7.05 4.71
N GLY A 120 -25.08 -7.03 3.46
CA GLY A 120 -26.49 -7.20 3.11
C GLY A 120 -26.76 -6.71 1.69
N GLU A 121 -28.01 -6.64 1.27
CA GLU A 121 -28.38 -6.26 -0.11
C GLU A 121 -27.92 -4.84 -0.50
N ASN A 122 -27.83 -3.92 0.46
CA ASN A 122 -27.54 -2.51 0.21
C ASN A 122 -26.42 -1.95 1.12
N ALA A 123 -25.68 -2.80 1.81
CA ALA A 123 -24.64 -2.39 2.74
C ALA A 123 -23.34 -3.13 2.46
N PHE A 124 -22.24 -2.37 2.39
CA PHE A 124 -20.91 -2.86 2.08
C PHE A 124 -19.92 -2.33 3.11
N GLN A 125 -19.00 -3.16 3.57
CA GLN A 125 -17.79 -2.73 4.26
C GLN A 125 -16.65 -2.73 3.25
N ILE A 126 -15.99 -1.60 3.08
CA ILE A 126 -15.03 -1.36 1.99
C ILE A 126 -13.69 -1.01 2.62
N ASP A 127 -12.60 -1.54 2.06
CA ASP A 127 -11.25 -1.06 2.37
C ASP A 127 -11.08 0.39 1.92
N GLY A 128 -10.49 1.23 2.77
CA GLY A 128 -10.27 2.63 2.45
C GLY A 128 -9.37 2.87 1.23
N GLY A 129 -8.53 1.91 0.91
CA GLY A 129 -7.65 1.92 -0.25
C GLY A 129 -8.30 1.49 -1.57
N MET A 130 -9.56 0.99 -1.54
CA MET A 130 -10.28 0.63 -2.75
C MET A 130 -10.40 1.84 -3.69
N SER A 131 -10.15 1.63 -4.99
CA SER A 131 -10.27 2.73 -5.94
C SER A 131 -11.73 3.18 -6.12
N ILE A 132 -11.94 4.46 -6.42
CA ILE A 132 -13.28 5.00 -6.73
C ILE A 132 -13.88 4.29 -7.95
N ALA A 133 -13.05 4.00 -8.96
CA ALA A 133 -13.49 3.33 -10.17
C ALA A 133 -14.01 1.92 -9.86
N ASP A 134 -13.25 1.13 -9.09
CA ASP A 134 -13.64 -0.23 -8.70
C ASP A 134 -14.88 -0.22 -7.80
N ALA A 135 -14.96 0.71 -6.83
CA ALA A 135 -16.13 0.87 -5.97
C ALA A 135 -17.40 1.21 -6.77
N ASN A 136 -17.29 2.06 -7.78
CA ASN A 136 -18.41 2.40 -8.66
C ASN A 136 -18.79 1.23 -9.57
N GLU A 137 -17.83 0.54 -10.17
CA GLU A 137 -18.08 -0.56 -11.10
C GLU A 137 -18.62 -1.81 -10.39
N GLU A 138 -17.95 -2.27 -9.33
CA GLU A 138 -18.28 -3.53 -8.67
C GLU A 138 -19.49 -3.42 -7.74
N LEU A 139 -19.64 -2.30 -7.04
CA LEU A 139 -20.71 -2.10 -6.06
C LEU A 139 -21.87 -1.29 -6.63
N GLY A 140 -21.76 -0.77 -7.87
CA GLY A 140 -22.77 0.07 -8.48
C GLY A 140 -23.02 1.33 -7.65
N LEU A 141 -21.95 1.96 -7.15
CA LEU A 141 -22.00 3.22 -6.44
C LEU A 141 -21.90 4.39 -7.44
N ASP A 142 -22.21 5.60 -7.01
CA ASP A 142 -22.06 6.83 -7.79
C ASP A 142 -21.22 7.82 -6.96
N LEU A 143 -20.00 7.39 -6.62
CA LEU A 143 -19.02 8.23 -5.93
C LEU A 143 -18.42 9.19 -6.96
N ALA A 144 -18.35 10.48 -6.61
CA ALA A 144 -17.77 11.48 -7.49
C ALA A 144 -16.28 11.21 -7.70
N GLU A 145 -15.82 11.44 -8.93
CA GLU A 145 -14.40 11.51 -9.25
C GLU A 145 -13.85 12.88 -8.84
N GLY A 146 -12.58 12.94 -8.41
CA GLY A 146 -11.93 14.16 -7.94
C GLY A 146 -10.41 14.06 -8.00
N GLU A 147 -9.72 14.89 -7.22
CA GLU A 147 -8.26 14.84 -7.07
C GLU A 147 -7.79 13.66 -6.16
N PHE A 148 -8.68 12.74 -5.87
CA PHE A 148 -8.44 11.55 -5.04
C PHE A 148 -8.74 10.28 -5.86
N GLU A 149 -8.00 9.22 -5.56
CA GLU A 149 -8.12 7.94 -6.29
C GLU A 149 -8.85 6.86 -5.47
N THR A 150 -8.95 7.03 -4.14
CA THR A 150 -9.44 6.00 -3.23
C THR A 150 -10.70 6.44 -2.47
N VAL A 151 -11.47 5.45 -1.96
CA VAL A 151 -12.66 5.70 -1.14
C VAL A 151 -12.30 6.48 0.14
N ALA A 152 -11.15 6.22 0.75
CA ALA A 152 -10.66 7.03 1.88
C ALA A 152 -10.39 8.48 1.48
N GLY A 153 -9.76 8.71 0.32
CA GLY A 153 -9.53 10.05 -0.22
C GLY A 153 -10.83 10.80 -0.47
N PHE A 154 -11.83 10.14 -1.04
CA PHE A 154 -13.18 10.68 -1.20
C PHE A 154 -13.80 11.11 0.14
N VAL A 155 -13.71 10.26 1.18
CA VAL A 155 -14.25 10.59 2.51
C VAL A 155 -13.54 11.80 3.11
N LEU A 156 -12.22 11.88 3.01
CA LEU A 156 -11.44 13.03 3.49
C LEU A 156 -11.82 14.32 2.79
N GLU A 157 -12.00 14.29 1.47
CA GLU A 157 -12.42 15.46 0.67
C GLU A 157 -13.81 15.95 1.08
N ILE A 158 -14.79 15.04 1.20
CA ILE A 158 -16.16 15.40 1.57
C ILE A 158 -16.24 15.96 2.99
N LEU A 159 -15.49 15.40 3.94
CA LEU A 159 -15.49 15.86 5.32
C LEU A 159 -14.66 17.14 5.53
N GLY A 160 -13.61 17.35 4.72
CA GLY A 160 -12.68 18.48 4.87
C GLY A 160 -11.81 18.39 6.13
N HIS A 161 -11.78 17.27 6.83
CA HIS A 161 -10.96 17.00 8.01
C HIS A 161 -10.67 15.50 8.15
N ILE A 162 -9.70 15.14 9.00
CA ILE A 162 -9.42 13.74 9.35
C ILE A 162 -10.53 13.26 10.29
N PRO A 163 -11.33 12.24 9.89
CA PRO A 163 -12.44 11.76 10.70
C PRO A 163 -11.98 11.00 11.94
N ILE A 164 -12.92 10.76 12.84
CA ILE A 164 -12.75 9.80 13.94
C ILE A 164 -13.49 8.50 13.63
N GLN A 165 -13.04 7.41 14.23
CA GLN A 165 -13.75 6.13 14.12
C GLN A 165 -15.20 6.24 14.62
N GLY A 166 -16.13 5.75 13.83
CA GLY A 166 -17.57 5.83 14.09
C GLY A 166 -18.22 7.10 13.52
N GLU A 167 -17.48 8.00 12.90
CA GLU A 167 -18.04 9.19 12.26
C GLU A 167 -18.91 8.82 11.06
N LYS A 168 -20.04 9.52 10.92
CA LYS A 168 -21.08 9.22 9.91
C LYS A 168 -21.51 10.49 9.21
N PHE A 169 -21.72 10.36 7.91
CA PHE A 169 -22.31 11.42 7.10
C PHE A 169 -23.19 10.84 5.98
N GLN A 170 -23.93 11.70 5.32
CA GLN A 170 -24.76 11.36 4.17
C GLN A 170 -24.15 11.98 2.91
N TYR A 171 -24.03 11.18 1.85
CA TYR A 171 -23.64 11.64 0.52
C TYR A 171 -24.65 11.11 -0.52
N GLY A 172 -25.48 12.00 -1.07
CA GLY A 172 -26.60 11.57 -1.93
C GLY A 172 -27.46 10.51 -1.26
N ASP A 173 -27.61 9.36 -1.89
CA ASP A 173 -28.35 8.21 -1.38
C ASP A 173 -27.47 7.23 -0.57
N LEU A 174 -26.23 7.62 -0.22
CA LEU A 174 -25.31 6.80 0.54
C LEU A 174 -25.19 7.31 1.99
N LYS A 175 -25.33 6.42 2.95
CA LYS A 175 -24.85 6.62 4.32
C LYS A 175 -23.44 6.08 4.44
N VAL A 176 -22.52 6.92 4.85
CA VAL A 176 -21.11 6.61 5.01
C VAL A 176 -20.76 6.59 6.50
N GLU A 177 -20.08 5.56 6.94
CA GLU A 177 -19.58 5.41 8.32
C GLU A 177 -18.11 4.96 8.28
N VAL A 178 -17.22 5.70 8.93
CA VAL A 178 -15.84 5.29 9.13
C VAL A 178 -15.78 4.24 10.22
N THR A 179 -15.55 2.97 9.87
CA THR A 179 -15.63 1.86 10.82
C THR A 179 -14.31 1.55 11.49
N ARG A 180 -13.17 1.81 10.83
CA ARG A 180 -11.84 1.61 11.41
C ARG A 180 -10.86 2.66 10.92
N MET A 181 -10.01 3.11 11.86
CA MET A 181 -8.90 4.03 11.62
C MET A 181 -7.60 3.44 12.18
N SER A 182 -6.48 3.71 11.51
CA SER A 182 -5.13 3.53 12.04
C SER A 182 -4.44 4.88 12.04
N ASP A 183 -4.25 5.45 13.20
CA ASP A 183 -3.78 6.83 13.40
C ASP A 183 -4.63 7.84 12.61
N HIS A 184 -4.10 8.34 11.51
CA HIS A 184 -4.78 9.33 10.64
C HIS A 184 -5.29 8.73 9.32
N ARG A 185 -5.14 7.40 9.14
CA ARG A 185 -5.56 6.69 7.93
C ARG A 185 -6.91 6.01 8.16
N ILE A 186 -7.80 6.17 7.20
CA ILE A 186 -9.07 5.43 7.16
C ILE A 186 -8.76 4.03 6.61
N ASP A 187 -8.94 3.00 7.42
CA ASP A 187 -8.73 1.60 7.02
C ASP A 187 -9.99 1.00 6.41
N THR A 188 -11.16 1.18 7.07
CA THR A 188 -12.39 0.61 6.56
C THR A 188 -13.57 1.56 6.71
N ILE A 189 -14.45 1.52 5.72
CA ILE A 189 -15.62 2.38 5.58
C ILE A 189 -16.84 1.48 5.34
N LYS A 190 -17.93 1.76 6.01
CA LYS A 190 -19.22 1.15 5.73
C LYS A 190 -20.07 2.10 4.89
N LEU A 191 -20.48 1.63 3.72
CA LEU A 191 -21.42 2.31 2.84
C LEU A 191 -22.78 1.60 2.89
N THR A 192 -23.86 2.37 2.97
CA THR A 192 -25.22 1.84 2.94
C THR A 192 -26.07 2.66 1.98
N LYS A 193 -26.62 2.03 0.94
CA LYS A 193 -27.56 2.67 0.00
C LYS A 193 -28.88 2.88 0.71
N THR A 194 -29.35 4.12 0.74
CA THR A 194 -30.66 4.50 1.27
C THR A 194 -31.59 4.79 0.11
N LYS A 195 -32.06 3.80 -0.59
CA LYS A 195 -32.98 3.97 -1.73
C LYS A 195 -33.12 5.38 -2.27
#